data_31a219df013b3e399a6185c1eeccb2fe
#
_entry.id   31a219df013b3e399a6185c1eeccb2fe
#
_cell.length_a   1.000
_cell.length_b   1.000
_cell.length_c   1.000
_cell.angle_alpha   90.00
_cell.angle_beta   90.00
_cell.angle_gamma   90.00
#
_symmetry.space_group_name_H-M   'P 1'
#
loop_
_entity.id
_entity.type
_entity.pdbx_description
1 polymer ?
#
loop_
_entity_poly.entity_id
_entity_poly.type
_entity_poly.pdbx_seq_one_letter_code
_entity_poly.pdbx_strand_id
1 'polypeptide(L)'
;MRRIPGPAWVIVAVLVVWLVAGCENLRLVQTAEEAKDFHPKSIGVLPADAGIYKDAEGKIDGIITDVLVRTKWFQTVVGGEDIRKQIEANPELKKSVDVYLAKLRELNFSDPELCKVISELCGIEAILIPTVDVWEYTMLGGDKIARVGISMKLVDTKTGKTIWRAGHLVSEEYRFLKPELTSMGRSMVRKMIDRMPH
;
A
#
# COMPACT_ATOMS: atom_id res chain seq x y z
N MET A 1 37.08 -14.46 50.01
CA MET A 1 35.65 -14.77 49.85
C MET A 1 35.12 -14.01 48.66
N ARG A 2 35.01 -14.65 47.49
CA ARG A 2 34.45 -14.04 46.26
C ARG A 2 32.94 -14.32 46.25
N ARG A 3 32.14 -13.24 46.32
CA ARG A 3 30.68 -13.34 46.17
C ARG A 3 30.33 -13.50 44.67
N ILE A 4 29.73 -14.61 44.34
CA ILE A 4 29.16 -14.87 43.01
C ILE A 4 27.88 -14.05 42.89
N PRO A 5 27.69 -13.17 41.88
CA PRO A 5 26.44 -12.48 41.72
C PRO A 5 25.34 -13.46 41.29
N GLY A 6 24.22 -13.39 41.97
CA GLY A 6 23.09 -14.31 41.79
C GLY A 6 22.38 -14.18 40.43
N PRO A 7 21.50 -15.15 40.12
CA PRO A 7 20.88 -15.32 38.79
C PRO A 7 19.94 -14.15 38.33
N ALA A 8 19.67 -13.18 39.22
CA ALA A 8 18.83 -12.04 38.94
C ALA A 8 19.37 -11.12 37.82
N TRP A 9 20.69 -11.02 37.69
CA TRP A 9 21.32 -10.17 36.63
C TRP A 9 21.23 -10.79 35.25
N VAL A 10 21.18 -12.09 35.15
CA VAL A 10 21.05 -12.80 33.87
C VAL A 10 19.63 -12.64 33.32
N ILE A 11 18.61 -12.62 34.20
CA ILE A 11 17.20 -12.43 33.80
C ILE A 11 16.97 -11.01 33.29
N VAL A 12 17.56 -9.98 33.88
CA VAL A 12 17.45 -8.59 33.42
C VAL A 12 18.13 -8.40 32.07
N ALA A 13 19.28 -9.03 31.82
CA ALA A 13 19.98 -8.96 30.54
C ALA A 13 19.20 -9.64 29.43
N VAL A 14 18.49 -10.74 29.66
CA VAL A 14 17.64 -11.42 28.67
C VAL A 14 16.39 -10.62 28.36
N LEU A 15 15.79 -9.92 29.34
CA LEU A 15 14.59 -9.09 29.14
C LEU A 15 14.87 -7.82 28.32
N VAL A 16 16.09 -7.26 28.39
CA VAL A 16 16.48 -6.08 27.59
C VAL A 16 16.70 -6.42 26.13
N VAL A 17 17.12 -7.65 25.81
CA VAL A 17 17.33 -8.08 24.40
C VAL A 17 16.02 -8.25 23.62
N TRP A 18 14.89 -8.46 24.29
CA TRP A 18 13.57 -8.58 23.65
C TRP A 18 12.89 -7.24 23.32
N LEU A 19 13.42 -6.12 23.81
CA LEU A 19 12.86 -4.77 23.55
C LEU A 19 13.41 -4.09 22.28
N VAL A 20 14.33 -4.73 21.57
CA VAL A 20 14.84 -4.25 20.27
C VAL A 20 14.19 -5.02 19.11
N ALA A 21 12.92 -5.41 19.23
CA ALA A 21 12.11 -5.75 18.07
C ALA A 21 11.90 -4.47 17.28
N GLY A 22 12.77 -4.25 16.29
CA GLY A 22 12.82 -3.03 15.49
C GLY A 22 11.45 -2.70 14.93
N CYS A 23 10.94 -1.54 15.29
CA CYS A 23 9.90 -0.88 14.52
C CYS A 23 10.52 -0.60 13.14
N GLU A 24 10.30 -1.49 12.20
CA GLU A 24 10.61 -1.28 10.80
C GLU A 24 9.69 -0.15 10.32
N ASN A 25 10.19 1.08 10.43
CA ASN A 25 9.44 2.27 10.03
C ASN A 25 9.22 2.25 8.52
N LEU A 26 8.02 2.58 8.10
CA LEU A 26 7.73 2.80 6.69
C LEU A 26 8.67 3.89 6.15
N ARG A 27 9.13 3.73 4.91
CA ARG A 27 10.08 4.65 4.28
C ARG A 27 9.48 6.05 4.09
N LEU A 28 8.17 6.10 3.78
CA LEU A 28 7.40 7.34 3.62
C LEU A 28 6.00 7.14 4.18
N VAL A 29 5.55 8.07 5.00
CA VAL A 29 4.13 8.26 5.36
C VAL A 29 3.88 9.75 5.48
N GLN A 30 2.90 10.24 4.75
CA GLN A 30 2.44 11.62 4.79
C GLN A 30 0.92 11.64 4.95
N THR A 31 0.42 12.37 5.92
CA THR A 31 -1.01 12.53 6.20
C THR A 31 -1.34 14.02 6.18
N ALA A 32 -2.34 14.40 5.42
CA ALA A 32 -2.83 15.78 5.37
C ALA A 32 -3.56 16.15 6.66
N GLU A 33 -3.68 17.44 6.96
CA GLU A 33 -4.43 17.89 8.14
C GLU A 33 -5.91 17.53 8.06
N GLU A 34 -6.47 17.54 6.87
CA GLU A 34 -7.86 17.19 6.57
C GLU A 34 -8.19 15.71 6.85
N ALA A 35 -7.17 14.87 7.05
CA ALA A 35 -7.38 13.46 7.39
C ALA A 35 -8.14 13.24 8.71
N LYS A 36 -8.14 14.23 9.60
CA LYS A 36 -8.86 14.15 10.89
C LYS A 36 -10.38 14.09 10.72
N ASP A 37 -10.88 14.73 9.66
CA ASP A 37 -12.31 14.83 9.37
C ASP A 37 -12.71 13.91 8.17
N PHE A 38 -11.78 13.07 7.73
CA PHE A 38 -11.98 12.21 6.58
C PHE A 38 -12.38 10.79 7.02
N HIS A 39 -13.67 10.48 6.95
CA HIS A 39 -14.26 9.19 7.33
C HIS A 39 -15.13 8.63 6.19
N PRO A 40 -14.53 8.16 5.09
CA PRO A 40 -15.27 7.62 3.95
C PRO A 40 -15.91 6.27 4.31
N LYS A 41 -17.15 6.06 3.85
CA LYS A 41 -17.84 4.78 4.01
C LYS A 41 -17.52 3.77 2.92
N SER A 42 -17.05 4.26 1.78
CA SER A 42 -16.71 3.44 0.63
C SER A 42 -15.39 3.86 0.01
N ILE A 43 -14.62 2.86 -0.46
CA ILE A 43 -13.30 3.07 -1.07
C ILE A 43 -13.17 2.26 -2.36
N GLY A 44 -12.63 2.91 -3.40
CA GLY A 44 -12.24 2.26 -4.64
C GLY A 44 -10.73 2.10 -4.73
N VAL A 45 -10.27 0.91 -5.08
CA VAL A 45 -8.84 0.63 -5.37
C VAL A 45 -8.67 0.59 -6.88
N LEU A 46 -8.10 1.64 -7.46
CA LEU A 46 -7.83 1.67 -8.90
C LEU A 46 -6.78 0.63 -9.29
N PRO A 47 -6.76 0.18 -10.56
CA PRO A 47 -5.71 -0.70 -11.05
C PRO A 47 -4.32 -0.13 -10.78
N ALA A 48 -3.43 -0.98 -10.24
CA ALA A 48 -2.08 -0.55 -9.92
C ALA A 48 -1.27 -0.21 -11.18
N ASP A 49 -0.55 0.92 -11.14
CA ASP A 49 0.47 1.19 -12.15
C ASP A 49 1.69 0.30 -11.87
N ALA A 50 1.83 -0.74 -12.66
CA ALA A 50 2.93 -1.69 -12.53
C ALA A 50 4.15 -1.33 -13.39
N GLY A 51 4.07 -0.29 -14.23
CA GLY A 51 5.17 0.16 -15.07
C GLY A 51 5.79 -0.99 -15.87
N ILE A 52 7.08 -1.25 -15.62
CA ILE A 52 7.84 -2.35 -16.25
C ILE A 52 7.59 -3.71 -15.60
N TYR A 53 6.99 -3.76 -14.40
CA TYR A 53 6.81 -4.96 -13.57
C TYR A 53 5.48 -5.66 -13.89
N LYS A 54 5.31 -6.13 -15.14
CA LYS A 54 4.07 -6.73 -15.62
C LYS A 54 3.58 -7.91 -14.77
N ASP A 55 4.48 -8.64 -14.15
CA ASP A 55 4.13 -9.76 -13.24
C ASP A 55 3.42 -9.32 -11.96
N ALA A 56 3.48 -8.04 -11.60
CA ALA A 56 2.76 -7.45 -10.47
C ALA A 56 1.34 -7.00 -10.84
N GLU A 57 1.05 -6.82 -12.13
CA GLU A 57 -0.22 -6.34 -12.63
C GLU A 57 -1.37 -7.27 -12.18
N GLY A 58 -2.46 -6.69 -11.66
CA GLY A 58 -3.59 -7.44 -11.10
C GLY A 58 -3.35 -8.07 -9.73
N LYS A 59 -2.08 -8.33 -9.35
CA LYS A 59 -1.77 -8.94 -8.06
C LYS A 59 -1.82 -7.92 -6.92
N ILE A 60 -1.26 -6.73 -7.13
CA ILE A 60 -1.13 -5.73 -6.07
C ILE A 60 -2.48 -5.13 -5.70
N ASP A 61 -3.29 -4.73 -6.67
CA ASP A 61 -4.65 -4.23 -6.41
C ASP A 61 -5.54 -5.30 -5.77
N GLY A 62 -5.42 -6.57 -6.16
CA GLY A 62 -6.07 -7.68 -5.48
C GLY A 62 -5.61 -7.85 -4.03
N ILE A 63 -4.30 -7.80 -3.76
CA ILE A 63 -3.75 -7.86 -2.39
C ILE A 63 -4.25 -6.69 -1.54
N ILE A 64 -4.26 -5.47 -2.08
CA ILE A 64 -4.74 -4.27 -1.38
C ILE A 64 -6.23 -4.43 -1.04
N THR A 65 -7.02 -4.82 -2.02
CA THR A 65 -8.46 -5.05 -1.84
C THR A 65 -8.73 -6.09 -0.75
N ASP A 66 -8.05 -7.22 -0.79
CA ASP A 66 -8.15 -8.27 0.24
C ASP A 66 -7.81 -7.75 1.65
N VAL A 67 -6.76 -6.92 1.77
CA VAL A 67 -6.35 -6.35 3.05
C VAL A 67 -7.41 -5.37 3.54
N LEU A 68 -7.90 -4.45 2.69
CA LEU A 68 -8.94 -3.49 3.05
C LEU A 68 -10.24 -4.15 3.48
N VAL A 69 -10.71 -5.17 2.76
CA VAL A 69 -11.92 -5.92 3.13
C VAL A 69 -11.79 -6.54 4.53
N ARG A 70 -10.60 -7.00 4.90
CA ARG A 70 -10.33 -7.61 6.21
C ARG A 70 -10.30 -6.60 7.36
N THR A 71 -10.01 -5.32 7.11
CA THR A 71 -10.02 -4.28 8.16
C THR A 71 -11.42 -3.99 8.67
N LYS A 72 -12.44 -4.15 7.82
CA LYS A 72 -13.83 -3.78 8.09
C LYS A 72 -14.04 -2.29 8.41
N TRP A 73 -13.12 -1.44 7.98
CA TRP A 73 -13.22 0.01 8.17
C TRP A 73 -14.25 0.64 7.24
N PHE A 74 -14.39 0.07 6.03
CA PHE A 74 -15.31 0.56 5.00
C PHE A 74 -16.53 -0.37 4.88
N GLN A 75 -17.71 0.22 4.62
CA GLN A 75 -18.91 -0.53 4.31
C GLN A 75 -18.81 -1.19 2.93
N THR A 76 -18.14 -0.51 2.00
CA THR A 76 -17.93 -0.98 0.63
C THR A 76 -16.48 -0.79 0.22
N VAL A 77 -15.89 -1.85 -0.31
CA VAL A 77 -14.57 -1.85 -0.95
C VAL A 77 -14.74 -2.34 -2.37
N VAL A 78 -14.47 -1.49 -3.35
CA VAL A 78 -14.51 -1.82 -4.79
C VAL A 78 -13.09 -1.84 -5.31
N GLY A 79 -12.58 -2.99 -5.74
CA GLY A 79 -11.19 -3.08 -6.18
C GLY A 79 -10.87 -4.41 -6.85
N GLY A 80 -9.60 -4.60 -7.22
CA GLY A 80 -9.15 -5.79 -7.89
C GLY A 80 -9.91 -6.07 -9.18
N GLU A 81 -10.46 -7.27 -9.31
CA GLU A 81 -11.19 -7.71 -10.50
C GLU A 81 -12.52 -6.95 -10.68
N ASP A 82 -13.21 -6.59 -9.59
CA ASP A 82 -14.52 -5.96 -9.67
C ASP A 82 -14.44 -4.54 -10.26
N ILE A 83 -13.46 -3.73 -9.84
CA ILE A 83 -13.29 -2.39 -10.41
C ILE A 83 -12.83 -2.46 -11.87
N ARG A 84 -12.01 -3.47 -12.24
CA ARG A 84 -11.59 -3.69 -13.62
C ARG A 84 -12.79 -3.97 -14.51
N LYS A 85 -13.69 -4.86 -14.11
CA LYS A 85 -14.93 -5.17 -14.83
C LYS A 85 -15.82 -3.94 -15.00
N GLN A 86 -15.94 -3.11 -13.95
CA GLN A 86 -16.71 -1.86 -14.05
C GLN A 86 -16.09 -0.89 -15.07
N ILE A 87 -14.77 -0.73 -15.04
CA ILE A 87 -14.03 0.13 -15.97
C ILE A 87 -14.19 -0.37 -17.42
N GLU A 88 -14.07 -1.69 -17.64
CA GLU A 88 -14.22 -2.29 -18.97
C GLU A 88 -15.66 -2.20 -19.50
N ALA A 89 -16.66 -2.34 -18.64
CA ALA A 89 -18.07 -2.34 -18.99
C ALA A 89 -18.61 -0.90 -19.26
N ASN A 90 -17.94 0.13 -18.76
CA ASN A 90 -18.38 1.53 -18.87
C ASN A 90 -17.34 2.40 -19.59
N PRO A 91 -17.55 2.77 -20.87
CA PRO A 91 -16.60 3.59 -21.63
C PRO A 91 -16.32 4.99 -21.03
N GLU A 92 -17.32 5.59 -20.36
CA GLU A 92 -17.15 6.88 -19.70
C GLU A 92 -16.24 6.74 -18.47
N LEU A 93 -16.46 5.72 -17.64
CA LEU A 93 -15.61 5.42 -16.50
C LEU A 93 -14.19 5.11 -16.96
N LYS A 94 -14.03 4.28 -18.01
CA LYS A 94 -12.72 3.96 -18.57
C LYS A 94 -11.97 5.21 -18.97
N LYS A 95 -12.59 6.08 -19.77
CA LYS A 95 -12.00 7.34 -20.21
C LYS A 95 -11.62 8.23 -19.03
N SER A 96 -12.50 8.34 -18.03
CA SER A 96 -12.26 9.18 -16.85
C SER A 96 -11.10 8.66 -16.01
N VAL A 97 -11.00 7.35 -15.80
CA VAL A 97 -9.89 6.71 -15.08
C VAL A 97 -8.58 6.86 -15.84
N ASP A 98 -8.58 6.60 -17.16
CA ASP A 98 -7.37 6.71 -17.99
C ASP A 98 -6.81 8.14 -17.97
N VAL A 99 -7.67 9.16 -18.14
CA VAL A 99 -7.28 10.57 -18.10
C VAL A 99 -6.83 11.00 -16.70
N TYR A 100 -7.53 10.53 -15.66
CA TYR A 100 -7.19 10.84 -14.27
C TYR A 100 -5.80 10.31 -13.91
N LEU A 101 -5.53 9.03 -14.20
CA LEU A 101 -4.24 8.41 -13.92
C LEU A 101 -3.10 9.05 -14.75
N ALA A 102 -3.36 9.45 -16.01
CA ALA A 102 -2.39 10.17 -16.82
C ALA A 102 -2.05 11.54 -16.19
N LYS A 103 -3.05 12.36 -15.82
CA LYS A 103 -2.82 13.65 -15.15
C LYS A 103 -2.06 13.49 -13.84
N LEU A 104 -2.40 12.46 -13.05
CA LEU A 104 -1.74 12.18 -11.77
C LEU A 104 -0.27 11.81 -11.97
N ARG A 105 0.04 11.01 -13.01
CA ARG A 105 1.41 10.58 -13.32
C ARG A 105 2.26 11.69 -13.92
N GLU A 106 1.73 12.41 -14.89
CA GLU A 106 2.49 13.39 -15.67
C GLU A 106 2.61 14.75 -14.96
N LEU A 107 1.53 15.17 -14.29
CA LEU A 107 1.42 16.50 -13.68
C LEU A 107 1.43 16.45 -12.15
N ASN A 108 1.42 15.27 -11.53
CA ASN A 108 1.18 15.06 -10.10
C ASN A 108 -0.09 15.79 -9.60
N PHE A 109 -1.07 15.92 -10.50
CA PHE A 109 -2.32 16.65 -10.27
C PHE A 109 -3.50 15.70 -10.17
N SER A 110 -4.18 15.73 -9.03
CA SER A 110 -5.43 15.02 -8.82
C SER A 110 -6.59 15.93 -9.21
N ASP A 111 -7.23 15.62 -10.34
CA ASP A 111 -8.30 16.42 -10.91
C ASP A 111 -9.62 16.17 -10.17
N PRO A 112 -10.20 17.18 -9.47
CA PRO A 112 -11.43 17.01 -8.69
C PRO A 112 -12.65 16.62 -9.53
N GLU A 113 -12.76 17.13 -10.77
CA GLU A 113 -13.90 16.80 -11.63
C GLU A 113 -13.87 15.33 -12.06
N LEU A 114 -12.68 14.83 -12.41
CA LEU A 114 -12.53 13.41 -12.74
C LEU A 114 -12.73 12.52 -11.51
N CYS A 115 -12.25 12.93 -10.32
CA CYS A 115 -12.53 12.24 -9.07
C CYS A 115 -14.03 12.10 -8.82
N LYS A 116 -14.79 13.18 -9.06
CA LYS A 116 -16.25 13.19 -8.90
C LYS A 116 -16.92 12.21 -9.86
N VAL A 117 -16.57 12.23 -11.16
CA VAL A 117 -17.11 11.29 -12.14
C VAL A 117 -16.84 9.85 -11.76
N ILE A 118 -15.59 9.52 -11.37
CA ILE A 118 -15.22 8.18 -10.94
C ILE A 118 -16.00 7.78 -9.67
N SER A 119 -16.15 8.70 -8.72
CA SER A 119 -16.91 8.51 -7.49
C SER A 119 -18.37 8.14 -7.78
N GLU A 120 -19.03 8.90 -8.62
CA GLU A 120 -20.44 8.70 -8.99
C GLU A 120 -20.66 7.38 -9.73
N LEU A 121 -19.79 7.06 -10.70
CA LEU A 121 -19.90 5.85 -11.50
C LEU A 121 -19.57 4.55 -10.72
N CYS A 122 -18.66 4.63 -9.74
CA CYS A 122 -18.26 3.48 -8.93
C CYS A 122 -18.97 3.41 -7.56
N GLY A 123 -19.69 4.46 -7.15
CA GLY A 123 -20.34 4.52 -5.82
C GLY A 123 -19.33 4.58 -4.66
N ILE A 124 -18.23 5.32 -4.82
CA ILE A 124 -17.13 5.40 -3.85
C ILE A 124 -16.88 6.82 -3.35
N GLU A 125 -16.47 6.97 -2.10
CA GLU A 125 -16.17 8.26 -1.45
C GLU A 125 -14.67 8.54 -1.37
N ALA A 126 -13.85 7.50 -1.51
CA ALA A 126 -12.39 7.57 -1.53
C ALA A 126 -11.79 6.77 -2.68
N ILE A 127 -10.66 7.22 -3.21
CA ILE A 127 -9.88 6.50 -4.22
C ILE A 127 -8.51 6.17 -3.66
N LEU A 128 -8.14 4.90 -3.67
CA LEU A 128 -6.79 4.44 -3.39
C LEU A 128 -6.08 4.12 -4.72
N ILE A 129 -4.91 4.70 -4.92
CA ILE A 129 -4.13 4.62 -6.16
C ILE A 129 -2.79 3.98 -5.83
N PRO A 130 -2.61 2.69 -6.15
CA PRO A 130 -1.34 2.01 -5.94
C PRO A 130 -0.40 2.17 -7.13
N THR A 131 0.90 2.17 -6.83
CA THR A 131 1.99 2.11 -7.82
C THR A 131 2.99 1.07 -7.37
N VAL A 132 3.47 0.26 -8.29
CA VAL A 132 4.54 -0.71 -8.06
C VAL A 132 5.86 -0.07 -8.42
N ASP A 133 6.63 0.29 -7.41
CA ASP A 133 7.94 0.92 -7.59
C ASP A 133 9.04 -0.11 -7.91
N VAL A 134 8.95 -1.30 -7.29
CA VAL A 134 9.88 -2.43 -7.51
C VAL A 134 9.15 -3.75 -7.32
N TRP A 135 9.40 -4.72 -8.22
CA TRP A 135 8.84 -6.08 -8.12
C TRP A 135 9.75 -7.05 -8.86
N GLU A 136 10.84 -7.45 -8.21
CA GLU A 136 11.89 -8.18 -8.92
C GLU A 136 12.71 -9.10 -8.02
N TYR A 137 13.39 -10.02 -8.69
CA TYR A 137 14.55 -10.71 -8.15
C TYR A 137 15.79 -10.20 -8.87
N THR A 138 16.81 -9.84 -8.14
CA THR A 138 18.03 -9.26 -8.67
C THR A 138 19.28 -9.83 -7.99
N MET A 139 20.44 -9.43 -8.45
CA MET A 139 21.72 -9.71 -7.78
C MET A 139 22.39 -8.40 -7.40
N LEU A 140 22.84 -8.29 -6.17
CA LEU A 140 23.58 -7.13 -5.66
C LEU A 140 24.82 -7.62 -4.90
N GLY A 141 26.01 -7.20 -5.34
CA GLY A 141 27.27 -7.61 -4.70
C GLY A 141 27.55 -9.13 -4.71
N GLY A 142 26.87 -9.88 -5.59
CA GLY A 142 26.98 -11.36 -5.65
C GLY A 142 25.85 -12.09 -4.91
N ASP A 143 25.06 -11.39 -4.11
CA ASP A 143 23.93 -11.97 -3.36
C ASP A 143 22.64 -11.88 -4.16
N LYS A 144 21.80 -12.94 -4.05
CA LYS A 144 20.46 -12.98 -4.64
C LYS A 144 19.49 -12.25 -3.74
N ILE A 145 18.74 -11.29 -4.29
CA ILE A 145 17.84 -10.44 -3.52
C ILE A 145 16.46 -10.43 -4.16
N ALA A 146 15.42 -10.65 -3.35
CA ALA A 146 14.03 -10.38 -3.68
C ALA A 146 13.70 -8.95 -3.24
N ARG A 147 13.07 -8.14 -4.11
CA ARG A 147 12.73 -6.74 -3.83
C ARG A 147 11.29 -6.46 -4.18
N VAL A 148 10.59 -5.81 -3.25
CA VAL A 148 9.23 -5.32 -3.45
C VAL A 148 9.16 -3.89 -2.96
N GLY A 149 8.74 -2.97 -3.83
CA GLY A 149 8.49 -1.57 -3.52
C GLY A 149 7.09 -1.20 -3.98
N ILE A 150 6.30 -0.59 -3.08
CA ILE A 150 4.93 -0.16 -3.36
C ILE A 150 4.75 1.24 -2.78
N SER A 151 4.08 2.09 -3.53
CA SER A 151 3.56 3.36 -3.04
C SER A 151 2.05 3.45 -3.26
N MET A 152 1.36 4.18 -2.38
CA MET A 152 -0.08 4.37 -2.41
C MET A 152 -0.45 5.82 -2.13
N LYS A 153 -1.49 6.32 -2.80
CA LYS A 153 -2.12 7.63 -2.52
C LYS A 153 -3.59 7.41 -2.24
N LEU A 154 -4.09 8.00 -1.14
CA LEU A 154 -5.51 8.05 -0.82
C LEU A 154 -6.05 9.45 -1.14
N VAL A 155 -7.10 9.50 -1.94
CA VAL A 155 -7.71 10.75 -2.41
C VAL A 155 -9.16 10.81 -1.95
N ASP A 156 -9.56 11.97 -1.43
CA ASP A 156 -10.94 12.33 -1.18
C ASP A 156 -11.63 12.68 -2.50
N THR A 157 -12.66 11.95 -2.88
CA THR A 157 -13.35 12.17 -4.16
C THR A 157 -14.14 13.47 -4.22
N LYS A 158 -14.54 14.05 -3.09
CA LYS A 158 -15.29 15.30 -3.03
C LYS A 158 -14.42 16.51 -3.36
N THR A 159 -13.18 16.48 -2.90
CA THR A 159 -12.26 17.62 -3.01
C THR A 159 -11.13 17.41 -4.02
N GLY A 160 -10.91 16.15 -4.44
CA GLY A 160 -9.75 15.77 -5.23
C GLY A 160 -8.43 15.84 -4.47
N LYS A 161 -8.45 16.13 -3.17
CA LYS A 161 -7.22 16.25 -2.37
C LYS A 161 -6.63 14.89 -2.00
N THR A 162 -5.32 14.80 -2.05
CA THR A 162 -4.61 13.65 -1.48
C THR A 162 -4.58 13.77 0.03
N ILE A 163 -5.27 12.86 0.71
CA ILE A 163 -5.40 12.81 2.17
C ILE A 163 -4.23 12.08 2.81
N TRP A 164 -3.69 11.08 2.13
CA TRP A 164 -2.61 10.27 2.65
C TRP A 164 -1.76 9.70 1.52
N ARG A 165 -0.46 9.52 1.83
CA ARG A 165 0.50 8.84 0.98
C ARG A 165 1.37 7.94 1.83
N ALA A 166 1.64 6.75 1.34
CA ALA A 166 2.65 5.87 1.92
C ALA A 166 3.48 5.22 0.83
N GLY A 167 4.74 4.93 1.16
CA GLY A 167 5.65 4.20 0.29
C GLY A 167 6.64 3.40 1.12
N HIS A 168 6.90 2.17 0.69
CA HIS A 168 7.85 1.30 1.34
C HIS A 168 8.57 0.40 0.33
N LEU A 169 9.81 0.02 0.68
CA LEU A 169 10.63 -0.90 -0.09
C LEU A 169 11.17 -1.95 0.88
N VAL A 170 10.93 -3.22 0.59
CA VAL A 170 11.51 -4.36 1.30
C VAL A 170 12.46 -5.09 0.37
N SER A 171 13.62 -5.47 0.90
CA SER A 171 14.60 -6.27 0.22
C SER A 171 14.97 -7.45 1.11
N GLU A 172 14.93 -8.65 0.59
CA GLU A 172 15.23 -9.89 1.31
C GLU A 172 16.29 -10.69 0.55
N GLU A 173 17.42 -10.93 1.22
CA GLU A 173 18.50 -11.77 0.69
C GLU A 173 18.12 -13.24 0.82
N TYR A 174 18.41 -14.05 -0.20
CA TYR A 174 18.15 -15.48 -0.17
C TYR A 174 19.26 -16.31 -0.82
N ARG A 175 19.48 -17.52 -0.32
CA ARG A 175 20.46 -18.47 -0.87
C ARG A 175 19.79 -19.66 -1.54
N PHE A 176 18.90 -20.32 -0.85
CA PHE A 176 18.24 -21.56 -1.30
C PHE A 176 16.75 -21.38 -1.55
N LEU A 177 16.02 -20.82 -0.59
CA LEU A 177 14.59 -20.58 -0.70
C LEU A 177 14.36 -19.18 -1.24
N LYS A 178 13.72 -19.10 -2.38
CA LYS A 178 13.36 -17.85 -3.04
C LYS A 178 12.10 -17.28 -2.37
N PRO A 179 12.15 -16.08 -1.73
CA PRO A 179 10.97 -15.47 -1.14
C PRO A 179 9.89 -15.22 -2.21
N GLU A 180 8.64 -15.36 -1.83
CA GLU A 180 7.53 -15.07 -2.72
C GLU A 180 7.20 -13.58 -2.69
N LEU A 181 7.31 -12.88 -3.83
CA LEU A 181 7.08 -11.44 -3.91
C LEU A 181 5.65 -11.04 -3.49
N THR A 182 4.65 -11.88 -3.77
CA THR A 182 3.26 -11.64 -3.34
C THR A 182 3.11 -11.67 -1.82
N SER A 183 3.81 -12.56 -1.13
CA SER A 183 3.82 -12.63 0.34
C SER A 183 4.52 -11.41 0.95
N MET A 184 5.66 -11.00 0.38
CA MET A 184 6.37 -9.76 0.76
C MET A 184 5.46 -8.54 0.55
N GLY A 185 4.83 -8.44 -0.64
CA GLY A 185 3.88 -7.37 -0.97
C GLY A 185 2.70 -7.32 -0.02
N ARG A 186 2.09 -8.45 0.33
CA ARG A 186 0.97 -8.53 1.27
C ARG A 186 1.37 -8.05 2.67
N SER A 187 2.53 -8.45 3.17
CA SER A 187 3.04 -8.00 4.46
C SER A 187 3.26 -6.49 4.48
N MET A 188 3.85 -5.96 3.40
CA MET A 188 4.09 -4.53 3.23
C MET A 188 2.79 -3.73 3.16
N VAL A 189 1.85 -4.14 2.30
CA VAL A 189 0.54 -3.50 2.13
C VAL A 189 -0.19 -3.43 3.46
N ARG A 190 -0.19 -4.50 4.26
CA ARG A 190 -0.80 -4.49 5.59
C ARG A 190 -0.19 -3.43 6.49
N LYS A 191 1.15 -3.38 6.61
CA LYS A 191 1.86 -2.36 7.41
C LYS A 191 1.53 -0.93 6.96
N MET A 192 1.34 -0.72 5.64
CA MET A 192 1.01 0.60 5.10
C MET A 192 -0.44 0.96 5.41
N ILE A 193 -1.39 0.05 5.18
CA ILE A 193 -2.82 0.27 5.43
C ILE A 193 -3.06 0.52 6.93
N ASP A 194 -2.37 -0.15 7.85
CA ASP A 194 -2.46 0.09 9.30
C ASP A 194 -2.13 1.56 9.71
N ARG A 195 -1.56 2.35 8.81
CA ARG A 195 -1.25 3.79 9.00
C ARG A 195 -2.16 4.71 8.18
N MET A 196 -3.11 4.15 7.46
CA MET A 196 -4.03 4.90 6.61
C MET A 196 -5.17 5.49 7.46
N PRO A 197 -5.54 6.78 7.28
CA PRO A 197 -6.71 7.37 7.91
C PRO A 197 -8.01 6.73 7.36
N HIS A 198 -9.01 6.55 8.23
CA HIS A 198 -10.28 5.90 7.91
C HIS A 198 -11.42 6.36 8.83
#